data_02799b11541208d939c0a5ea87726132
#
_entry.id   02799b11541208d939c0a5ea87726132
#
_cell.length_a   1.000
_cell.length_b   1.000
_cell.length_c   1.000
_cell.angle_alpha   90.00
_cell.angle_beta   90.00
_cell.angle_gamma   90.00
#
_symmetry.space_group_name_H-M   'P 1'
#
loop_
_entity.id
_entity.type
_entity.pdbx_description
1 polymer ?
#
loop_
_entity_poly.entity_id
_entity_poly.type
_entity_poly.pdbx_seq_one_letter_code
_entity_poly.pdbx_strand_id
1 'polypeptide(L)'
;LIKEFPCTPIHNNTFSFADAPPDFRRKLLDRSIFISEKSFSESWFSYYRSLKQRNSILKNNRISSIYTWNTKLSDEGIKLTNMRKNFFKKTKNEFYYLIDLIQPNSVFDFFNLIEIDFFQGWDEKKNLNDLLTHNQDIDLKRKSTTQGPHKSDIKFLINNIDARQILSRGE
;
A
#
# COMPACT_ATOMS: atom_id res chain seq x y z
N LEU A 1 2.42 0.52 -23.73
CA LEU A 1 1.32 1.47 -23.99
C LEU A 1 1.06 2.40 -22.80
N ILE A 2 0.82 1.89 -21.57
CA ILE A 2 0.58 2.73 -20.37
C ILE A 2 1.80 3.62 -20.02
N LYS A 3 3.03 3.15 -20.27
CA LYS A 3 4.25 3.95 -20.04
C LYS A 3 4.47 5.03 -21.11
N GLU A 4 3.96 4.82 -22.30
CA GLU A 4 4.07 5.75 -23.43
C GLU A 4 2.94 6.80 -23.40
N PHE A 5 1.78 6.39 -22.93
CA PHE A 5 0.59 7.25 -22.85
C PHE A 5 -0.03 7.14 -21.45
N PRO A 6 0.57 7.78 -20.42
CA PRO A 6 -0.02 7.80 -19.10
C PRO A 6 -1.31 8.60 -19.14
N CYS A 7 -2.43 7.98 -18.80
CA CYS A 7 -3.71 8.66 -18.68
C CYS A 7 -4.35 8.37 -17.31
N THR A 8 -4.94 9.40 -16.72
CA THR A 8 -5.75 9.29 -15.51
C THR A 8 -7.18 9.64 -15.85
N PRO A 9 -8.10 8.68 -15.85
CA PRO A 9 -9.51 8.99 -16.07
C PRO A 9 -10.06 9.78 -14.88
N ILE A 10 -10.72 10.88 -15.14
CA ILE A 10 -11.46 11.66 -14.14
C ILE A 10 -12.94 11.36 -14.35
N HIS A 11 -13.58 10.74 -13.38
CA HIS A 11 -15.01 10.43 -13.39
C HIS A 11 -15.57 10.49 -11.95
N ASN A 12 -16.88 10.43 -11.79
CA ASN A 12 -17.55 10.60 -10.49
C ASN A 12 -16.99 9.70 -9.37
N ASN A 13 -16.49 8.49 -9.69
CA ASN A 13 -15.90 7.59 -8.71
C ASN A 13 -14.41 7.90 -8.40
N THR A 14 -13.77 8.83 -9.11
CA THR A 14 -12.38 9.23 -8.84
C THR A 14 -12.28 9.96 -7.49
N PHE A 15 -13.34 10.66 -7.09
CA PHE A 15 -13.45 11.37 -5.81
C PHE A 15 -13.60 10.43 -4.60
N SER A 16 -13.83 9.14 -4.81
CA SER A 16 -13.99 8.16 -3.74
C SER A 16 -12.68 7.47 -3.34
N PHE A 17 -11.51 8.06 -3.65
CA PHE A 17 -10.21 7.44 -3.30
C PHE A 17 -10.07 7.18 -1.79
N ALA A 18 -10.47 8.12 -0.96
CA ALA A 18 -10.44 7.97 0.49
C ALA A 18 -11.39 6.87 0.97
N ASP A 19 -12.59 6.77 0.40
CA ASP A 19 -13.59 5.73 0.71
C ASP A 19 -13.30 4.37 0.10
N ALA A 20 -12.45 4.32 -0.92
CA ALA A 20 -12.16 3.08 -1.62
C ALA A 20 -11.55 2.02 -0.68
N PRO A 21 -11.73 0.74 -0.95
CA PRO A 21 -11.08 -0.31 -0.18
C PRO A 21 -9.54 -0.27 -0.37
N PRO A 22 -8.77 -0.77 0.60
CA PRO A 22 -7.31 -0.72 0.58
C PRO A 22 -6.66 -1.31 -0.68
N ASP A 23 -7.25 -2.31 -1.30
CA ASP A 23 -6.73 -2.91 -2.53
C ASP A 23 -6.84 -1.97 -3.73
N PHE A 24 -7.86 -1.14 -3.80
CA PHE A 24 -7.99 -0.09 -4.82
C PHE A 24 -6.90 0.97 -4.65
N ARG A 25 -6.70 1.47 -3.42
CA ARG A 25 -5.65 2.46 -3.13
C ARG A 25 -4.26 1.93 -3.45
N ARG A 26 -3.99 0.65 -3.12
CA ARG A 26 -2.73 -0.01 -3.51
C ARG A 26 -2.55 -0.10 -5.02
N LYS A 27 -3.59 -0.52 -5.75
CA LYS A 27 -3.54 -0.61 -7.21
C LYS A 27 -3.25 0.73 -7.87
N LEU A 28 -3.82 1.81 -7.35
CA LEU A 28 -3.58 3.15 -7.87
C LEU A 28 -2.14 3.59 -7.59
N LEU A 29 -1.65 3.40 -6.35
CA LEU A 29 -0.25 3.66 -5.99
C LEU A 29 0.71 2.86 -6.89
N ASP A 30 0.49 1.54 -7.01
CA ASP A 30 1.34 0.66 -7.83
C ASP A 30 1.33 1.07 -9.29
N ARG A 31 0.17 1.45 -9.86
CA ARG A 31 0.06 1.95 -11.23
C ARG A 31 0.90 3.21 -11.44
N SER A 32 0.85 4.15 -10.49
CA SER A 32 1.63 5.39 -10.58
C SER A 32 3.13 5.12 -10.55
N ILE A 33 3.58 4.22 -9.66
CA ILE A 33 4.99 3.83 -9.59
C ILE A 33 5.41 3.05 -10.84
N PHE A 34 4.54 2.19 -11.36
CA PHE A 34 4.81 1.42 -12.58
C PHE A 34 5.08 2.32 -13.80
N ILE A 35 4.44 3.50 -13.86
CA ILE A 35 4.67 4.50 -14.91
C ILE A 35 6.02 5.20 -14.70
N SER A 36 6.34 5.58 -13.46
CA SER A 36 7.50 6.41 -13.14
C SER A 36 8.81 5.63 -12.94
N GLU A 37 8.75 4.36 -12.51
CA GLU A 37 9.92 3.57 -12.11
C GLU A 37 10.06 2.28 -12.95
N LYS A 38 11.11 2.20 -13.77
CA LYS A 38 11.31 1.05 -14.68
C LYS A 38 11.46 -0.30 -13.95
N SER A 39 12.13 -0.30 -12.80
CA SER A 39 12.42 -1.51 -12.00
C SER A 39 11.24 -1.98 -11.13
N PHE A 40 10.19 -1.16 -10.99
CA PHE A 40 9.07 -1.47 -10.12
C PHE A 40 8.32 -2.74 -10.54
N SER A 41 8.11 -2.92 -11.84
CA SER A 41 7.40 -4.10 -12.36
C SER A 41 8.07 -5.41 -11.97
N GLU A 42 9.41 -5.47 -12.03
CA GLU A 42 10.17 -6.67 -11.65
C GLU A 42 9.99 -7.00 -10.17
N SER A 43 10.17 -6.02 -9.29
CA SER A 43 9.98 -6.18 -7.85
C SER A 43 8.53 -6.57 -7.51
N TRP A 44 7.56 -5.97 -8.18
CA TRP A 44 6.14 -6.28 -8.01
C TRP A 44 5.83 -7.73 -8.38
N PHE A 45 6.26 -8.18 -9.57
CA PHE A 45 6.04 -9.56 -10.02
C PHE A 45 6.77 -10.57 -9.14
N SER A 46 8.00 -10.28 -8.73
CA SER A 46 8.79 -11.15 -7.85
C SER A 46 8.09 -11.35 -6.50
N TYR A 47 7.63 -10.26 -5.88
CA TYR A 47 6.89 -10.31 -4.64
C TYR A 47 5.59 -11.12 -4.76
N TYR A 48 4.74 -10.81 -5.73
CA TYR A 48 3.44 -11.49 -5.88
C TYR A 48 3.57 -12.96 -6.29
N ARG A 49 4.62 -13.30 -7.04
CA ARG A 49 4.97 -14.72 -7.30
C ARG A 49 5.33 -15.43 -6.00
N SER A 50 6.19 -14.85 -5.18
CA SER A 50 6.61 -15.41 -3.89
C SER A 50 5.42 -15.55 -2.93
N LEU A 51 4.54 -14.55 -2.89
CA LEU A 51 3.29 -14.59 -2.10
C LEU A 51 2.37 -15.73 -2.54
N LYS A 52 2.19 -15.91 -3.85
CA LYS A 52 1.37 -17.00 -4.41
C LYS A 52 1.93 -18.36 -4.05
N GLN A 53 3.25 -18.55 -4.11
CA GLN A 53 3.90 -19.79 -3.74
C GLN A 53 3.76 -20.09 -2.24
N ARG A 54 4.05 -19.10 -1.37
CA ARG A 54 3.84 -19.25 0.07
C ARG A 54 2.39 -19.60 0.41
N ASN A 55 1.44 -18.91 -0.17
CA ASN A 55 0.01 -19.20 0.04
C ASN A 55 -0.40 -20.60 -0.47
N SER A 56 0.22 -21.08 -1.55
CA SER A 56 0.02 -22.47 -2.02
C SER A 56 0.52 -23.50 -0.99
N ILE A 57 1.67 -23.25 -0.38
CA ILE A 57 2.22 -24.09 0.69
C ILE A 57 1.27 -24.13 1.90
N LEU A 58 0.80 -22.97 2.34
CA LEU A 58 -0.16 -22.84 3.45
C LEU A 58 -1.48 -23.59 3.17
N LYS A 59 -2.00 -23.50 1.94
CA LYS A 59 -3.23 -24.19 1.53
C LYS A 59 -3.08 -25.70 1.52
N ASN A 60 -1.93 -26.19 1.07
CA ASN A 60 -1.65 -27.61 0.91
C ASN A 60 -0.98 -28.24 2.15
N ASN A 61 -0.78 -27.47 3.21
CA ASN A 61 -0.12 -27.89 4.46
C ASN A 61 1.29 -28.50 4.26
N ARG A 62 2.03 -28.03 3.24
CA ARG A 62 3.38 -28.52 2.90
C ARG A 62 4.47 -27.68 3.58
N ILE A 63 4.55 -27.73 4.90
CA ILE A 63 5.33 -26.78 5.73
C ILE A 63 6.85 -26.91 5.54
N SER A 64 7.37 -28.04 5.04
CA SER A 64 8.82 -28.30 4.93
C SER A 64 9.61 -27.23 4.15
N SER A 65 8.99 -26.54 3.20
CA SER A 65 9.62 -25.49 2.37
C SER A 65 9.23 -24.06 2.78
N ILE A 66 8.43 -23.88 3.83
CA ILE A 66 7.86 -22.57 4.17
C ILE A 66 8.93 -21.57 4.57
N TYR A 67 9.99 -22.01 5.25
CA TYR A 67 11.07 -21.13 5.69
C TYR A 67 11.77 -20.43 4.52
N THR A 68 12.12 -21.18 3.48
CA THR A 68 12.73 -20.61 2.26
C THR A 68 11.83 -19.56 1.62
N TRP A 69 10.51 -19.80 1.61
CA TRP A 69 9.55 -18.86 1.06
C TRP A 69 9.28 -17.66 1.98
N ASN A 70 9.41 -17.80 3.30
CA ASN A 70 9.37 -16.68 4.23
C ASN A 70 10.50 -15.70 3.94
N THR A 71 11.74 -16.21 3.83
CA THR A 71 12.91 -15.37 3.51
C THR A 71 12.74 -14.67 2.18
N LYS A 72 12.44 -15.42 1.11
CA LYS A 72 12.26 -14.82 -0.22
C LYS A 72 11.13 -13.80 -0.26
N LEU A 73 9.99 -14.09 0.38
CA LEU A 73 8.86 -13.16 0.43
C LEU A 73 9.20 -11.90 1.21
N SER A 74 9.96 -12.03 2.31
CA SER A 74 10.44 -10.91 3.10
C SER A 74 11.36 -9.99 2.29
N ASP A 75 12.37 -10.56 1.61
CA ASP A 75 13.35 -9.79 0.84
C ASP A 75 12.66 -9.00 -0.28
N GLU A 76 11.81 -9.66 -1.06
CA GLU A 76 11.06 -9.02 -2.13
C GLU A 76 10.02 -8.03 -1.58
N GLY A 77 9.43 -8.35 -0.42
CA GLY A 77 8.48 -7.48 0.27
C GLY A 77 9.10 -6.18 0.76
N ILE A 78 10.31 -6.23 1.30
CA ILE A 78 11.06 -5.04 1.73
C ILE A 78 11.40 -4.15 0.53
N LYS A 79 11.88 -4.74 -0.58
CA LYS A 79 12.18 -3.99 -1.81
C LYS A 79 10.94 -3.26 -2.33
N LEU A 80 9.81 -3.97 -2.48
CA LEU A 80 8.56 -3.40 -2.95
C LEU A 80 8.06 -2.27 -2.03
N THR A 81 8.17 -2.48 -0.71
CA THR A 81 7.76 -1.49 0.29
C THR A 81 8.61 -0.23 0.22
N ASN A 82 9.93 -0.36 0.07
CA ASN A 82 10.81 0.79 -0.04
C ASN A 82 10.48 1.63 -1.29
N MET A 83 10.18 1.00 -2.43
CA MET A 83 9.75 1.71 -3.63
C MET A 83 8.43 2.46 -3.40
N ARG A 84 7.44 1.81 -2.75
CA ARG A 84 6.17 2.46 -2.39
C ARG A 84 6.36 3.62 -1.42
N LYS A 85 7.18 3.45 -0.36
CA LYS A 85 7.49 4.52 0.61
C LYS A 85 8.16 5.72 -0.05
N ASN A 86 9.14 5.48 -0.92
CA ASN A 86 9.83 6.55 -1.63
C ASN A 86 8.90 7.33 -2.55
N PHE A 87 8.05 6.65 -3.31
CA PHE A 87 7.05 7.30 -4.15
C PHE A 87 6.01 8.04 -3.33
N PHE A 88 5.48 7.39 -2.28
CA PHE A 88 4.49 7.99 -1.38
C PHE A 88 5.02 9.27 -0.73
N LYS A 89 6.29 9.29 -0.28
CA LYS A 89 6.90 10.49 0.30
C LYS A 89 6.91 11.66 -0.68
N LYS A 90 7.25 11.42 -1.95
CA LYS A 90 7.20 12.44 -3.01
C LYS A 90 5.76 12.93 -3.22
N THR A 91 4.82 12.02 -3.37
CA THR A 91 3.40 12.34 -3.58
C THR A 91 2.81 13.11 -2.39
N LYS A 92 3.18 12.75 -1.16
CA LYS A 92 2.74 13.45 0.06
C LYS A 92 3.23 14.90 0.08
N ASN A 93 4.47 15.15 -0.32
CA ASN A 93 5.02 16.50 -0.40
C ASN A 93 4.29 17.35 -1.45
N GLU A 94 4.05 16.78 -2.65
CA GLU A 94 3.28 17.44 -3.71
C GLU A 94 1.84 17.72 -3.29
N PHE A 95 1.22 16.80 -2.55
CA PHE A 95 -0.13 17.01 -2.03
C PHE A 95 -0.21 18.22 -1.11
N TYR A 96 0.70 18.35 -0.14
CA TYR A 96 0.70 19.52 0.75
C TYR A 96 1.07 20.81 0.02
N TYR A 97 1.99 20.76 -0.94
CA TYR A 97 2.31 21.90 -1.79
C TYR A 97 1.08 22.39 -2.57
N LEU A 98 0.29 21.47 -3.13
CA LEU A 98 -0.95 21.83 -3.83
C LEU A 98 -2.00 22.40 -2.88
N ILE A 99 -2.13 21.88 -1.67
CA ILE A 99 -3.01 22.46 -0.65
C ILE A 99 -2.61 23.92 -0.37
N ASP A 100 -1.34 24.17 -0.12
CA ASP A 100 -0.84 25.53 0.13
C ASP A 100 -1.10 26.50 -1.03
N LEU A 101 -1.06 26.01 -2.27
CA LEU A 101 -1.39 26.83 -3.46
C LEU A 101 -2.89 27.16 -3.56
N ILE A 102 -3.77 26.27 -3.13
CA ILE A 102 -5.23 26.41 -3.26
C ILE A 102 -5.78 27.29 -2.14
N GLN A 103 -5.09 27.42 -1.02
CA GLN A 103 -5.56 28.04 0.21
C GLN A 103 -5.49 29.58 0.36
N PRO A 104 -5.20 30.45 -0.60
CA PRO A 104 -5.21 31.89 -0.32
C PRO A 104 -6.54 32.44 0.17
N ASN A 105 -7.65 31.68 0.16
CA ASN A 105 -9.00 32.18 0.43
C ASN A 105 -9.86 31.26 1.36
N SER A 106 -9.36 30.88 2.50
CA SER A 106 -10.13 30.51 3.74
C SER A 106 -11.33 29.52 3.70
N VAL A 107 -11.77 29.03 2.55
CA VAL A 107 -12.94 28.14 2.46
C VAL A 107 -12.58 26.67 2.77
N PHE A 108 -11.31 26.32 2.81
CA PHE A 108 -10.83 24.94 2.91
C PHE A 108 -9.84 24.70 4.07
N ASP A 109 -10.00 25.39 5.19
CA ASP A 109 -9.13 25.27 6.37
C ASP A 109 -9.01 23.82 6.88
N PHE A 110 -10.00 22.97 6.62
CA PHE A 110 -10.00 21.57 7.04
C PHE A 110 -8.93 20.72 6.31
N PHE A 111 -8.48 21.13 5.10
CA PHE A 111 -7.40 20.40 4.41
C PHE A 111 -6.09 20.42 5.18
N ASN A 112 -5.85 21.47 5.98
CA ASN A 112 -4.68 21.57 6.85
C ASN A 112 -4.70 20.55 7.99
N LEU A 113 -5.88 20.02 8.31
CA LEU A 113 -6.06 19.02 9.36
C LEU A 113 -5.86 17.59 8.83
N ILE A 114 -5.80 17.42 7.50
CA ILE A 114 -5.67 16.09 6.89
C ILE A 114 -4.20 15.64 6.93
N GLU A 115 -3.96 14.59 7.65
CA GLU A 115 -2.70 13.85 7.62
C GLU A 115 -2.82 12.65 6.69
N ILE A 116 -1.86 12.50 5.79
CA ILE A 116 -1.78 11.32 4.93
C ILE A 116 -0.65 10.44 5.42
N ASP A 117 -0.94 9.17 5.68
CA ASP A 117 0.04 8.21 6.17
C ASP A 117 0.05 6.92 5.34
N PHE A 118 1.21 6.27 5.30
CA PHE A 118 1.41 5.01 4.59
C PHE A 118 1.68 3.88 5.57
N PHE A 119 0.70 3.01 5.74
CA PHE A 119 0.86 1.76 6.47
C PHE A 119 1.46 0.69 5.53
N GLN A 120 2.63 0.17 5.89
CA GLN A 120 3.37 -0.78 5.02
C GLN A 120 2.76 -2.20 4.97
N GLY A 121 1.82 -2.53 5.85
CA GLY A 121 1.16 -3.84 5.91
C GLY A 121 1.65 -4.75 7.04
N TRP A 122 2.54 -4.25 7.88
CA TRP A 122 3.00 -4.87 9.14
C TRP A 122 3.60 -3.82 10.06
N ASP A 123 3.88 -4.19 11.32
CA ASP A 123 4.52 -3.32 12.31
C ASP A 123 5.94 -2.94 11.85
N GLU A 124 6.19 -1.64 11.68
CA GLU A 124 7.46 -1.10 11.20
C GLU A 124 8.66 -1.41 12.11
N LYS A 125 8.40 -1.63 13.40
CA LYS A 125 9.42 -1.97 14.40
C LYS A 125 9.87 -3.43 14.32
N LYS A 126 9.21 -4.26 13.49
CA LYS A 126 9.46 -5.70 13.40
C LYS A 126 10.03 -6.08 12.04
N ASN A 127 10.93 -7.05 12.05
CA ASN A 127 11.44 -7.67 10.84
C ASN A 127 10.34 -8.51 10.17
N LEU A 128 10.16 -8.36 8.85
CA LEU A 128 9.08 -9.06 8.14
C LEU A 128 9.29 -10.58 8.13
N ASN A 129 10.52 -11.06 7.99
CA ASN A 129 10.80 -12.51 8.00
C ASN A 129 10.45 -13.14 9.35
N ASP A 130 10.81 -12.46 10.44
CA ASP A 130 10.49 -12.91 11.80
C ASP A 130 8.97 -12.95 12.02
N LEU A 131 8.26 -11.92 11.53
CA LEU A 131 6.80 -11.89 11.59
C LEU A 131 6.14 -13.01 10.79
N LEU A 132 6.63 -13.30 9.59
CA LEU A 132 6.11 -14.40 8.77
C LEU A 132 6.33 -15.76 9.42
N THR A 133 7.43 -15.90 10.14
CA THR A 133 7.76 -17.13 10.91
C THR A 133 6.90 -17.24 12.16
N HIS A 134 6.81 -16.14 12.93
CA HIS A 134 6.00 -16.13 14.15
C HIS A 134 4.50 -16.32 13.90
N ASN A 135 3.98 -15.74 12.82
CA ASN A 135 2.56 -15.84 12.47
C ASN A 135 2.20 -17.06 11.63
N GLN A 136 3.12 -18.04 11.50
CA GLN A 136 2.92 -19.22 10.65
C GLN A 136 1.64 -19.98 10.99
N ASP A 137 1.34 -20.20 12.26
CA ASP A 137 0.15 -20.94 12.70
C ASP A 137 -1.16 -20.19 12.37
N ILE A 138 -1.13 -18.86 12.47
CA ILE A 138 -2.26 -18.00 12.07
C ILE A 138 -2.46 -18.07 10.55
N ASP A 139 -1.38 -17.99 9.80
CA ASP A 139 -1.38 -18.05 8.35
C ASP A 139 -1.86 -19.43 7.84
N LEU A 140 -1.46 -20.52 8.53
CA LEU A 140 -1.94 -21.88 8.24
C LEU A 140 -3.45 -22.00 8.45
N LYS A 141 -3.96 -21.53 9.59
CA LYS A 141 -5.41 -21.54 9.88
C LYS A 141 -6.19 -20.73 8.84
N ARG A 142 -5.65 -19.58 8.41
CA ARG A 142 -6.26 -18.71 7.39
C ARG A 142 -5.97 -19.13 5.95
N LYS A 143 -5.09 -20.12 5.75
CA LYS A 143 -4.61 -20.56 4.42
C LYS A 143 -4.09 -19.42 3.55
N SER A 144 -3.57 -18.36 4.17
CA SER A 144 -3.10 -17.15 3.51
C SER A 144 -2.16 -16.35 4.39
N THR A 145 -1.23 -15.64 3.76
CA THR A 145 -0.30 -14.73 4.42
C THR A 145 -1.04 -13.51 4.96
N THR A 146 -0.85 -13.19 6.23
CA THR A 146 -1.57 -12.11 6.93
C THR A 146 -0.76 -10.82 7.04
N GLN A 147 0.55 -10.84 6.85
CA GLN A 147 1.46 -9.70 6.99
C GLN A 147 2.25 -9.47 5.70
N GLY A 148 2.52 -8.22 5.38
CA GLY A 148 3.36 -7.84 4.24
C GLY A 148 2.76 -6.79 3.31
N PRO A 149 3.47 -6.38 2.24
CA PRO A 149 3.07 -5.29 1.32
C PRO A 149 1.68 -5.44 0.70
N HIS A 150 1.17 -6.66 0.55
CA HIS A 150 -0.20 -6.91 0.07
C HIS A 150 -1.30 -6.50 1.07
N LYS A 151 -0.91 -6.10 2.29
CA LYS A 151 -1.77 -5.54 3.34
C LYS A 151 -1.50 -4.06 3.58
N SER A 152 -0.61 -3.43 2.81
CA SER A 152 -0.34 -2.00 2.94
C SER A 152 -1.56 -1.15 2.59
N ASP A 153 -1.57 0.08 3.10
CA ASP A 153 -2.65 1.02 2.86
C ASP A 153 -2.18 2.48 2.90
N ILE A 154 -2.91 3.37 2.25
CA ILE A 154 -2.79 4.82 2.42
C ILE A 154 -3.96 5.25 3.30
N LYS A 155 -3.67 5.90 4.41
CA LYS A 155 -4.66 6.38 5.37
C LYS A 155 -4.75 7.89 5.30
N PHE A 156 -5.96 8.39 5.40
CA PHE A 156 -6.28 9.80 5.58
C PHE A 156 -6.80 9.97 7.00
N LEU A 157 -6.13 10.81 7.77
CA LEU A 157 -6.41 10.98 9.20
C LEU A 157 -6.70 12.45 9.49
N ILE A 158 -7.61 12.69 10.41
CA ILE A 158 -7.86 14.00 11.04
C ILE A 158 -7.78 13.77 12.54
N ASN A 159 -6.83 14.40 13.23
CA ASN A 159 -6.58 14.19 14.65
C ASN A 159 -6.43 12.70 15.02
N ASN A 160 -5.68 11.94 14.22
CA ASN A 160 -5.48 10.48 14.35
C ASN A 160 -6.74 9.61 14.16
N ILE A 161 -7.85 10.18 13.71
CA ILE A 161 -9.09 9.45 13.40
C ILE A 161 -9.18 9.31 11.88
N ASP A 162 -9.62 8.15 11.40
CA ASP A 162 -9.84 7.93 9.96
C ASP A 162 -10.81 8.99 9.40
N ALA A 163 -10.38 9.74 8.39
CA ALA A 163 -11.14 10.85 7.81
C ALA A 163 -12.56 10.43 7.36
N ARG A 164 -12.74 9.16 6.95
CA ARG A 164 -14.05 8.60 6.59
C ARG A 164 -15.07 8.58 7.73
N GLN A 165 -14.62 8.68 8.98
CA GLN A 165 -15.51 8.71 10.14
C GLN A 165 -15.97 10.13 10.50
N ILE A 166 -15.27 11.14 9.98
CA ILE A 166 -15.47 12.55 10.31
C ILE A 166 -16.08 13.31 9.14
N LEU A 167 -15.58 13.07 7.93
CA LEU A 167 -15.99 13.82 6.73
C LEU A 167 -17.25 13.23 6.10
N SER A 168 -18.08 14.10 5.58
CA SER A 168 -19.22 13.73 4.72
C SER A 168 -18.70 13.38 3.30
N ARG A 169 -19.58 12.76 2.48
CA ARG A 169 -19.22 12.40 1.08
C ARG A 169 -18.94 13.61 0.19
N GLY A 170 -19.31 14.81 0.61
CA GLY A 170 -19.07 16.06 -0.14
C GLY A 170 -17.77 16.76 0.24
N GLU A 171 -17.20 16.39 1.36
CA GLU A 171 -15.93 16.86 1.87
C GLU A 171 -14.82 15.86 1.53
#